data_95c5e2b9a1558bad389f2d0d5a5a357a
#
_entry.id   95c5e2b9a1558bad389f2d0d5a5a357a
#
_cell.length_a   1.000
_cell.length_b   1.000
_cell.length_c   1.000
_cell.angle_alpha   90.00
_cell.angle_beta   90.00
_cell.angle_gamma   90.00
#
_symmetry.space_group_name_H-M   'P 1'
#
loop_
_entity.id
_entity.type
_entity.pdbx_description
1 polymer ?
#
loop_
_entity_poly.entity_id
_entity_poly.type
_entity_poly.pdbx_seq_one_letter_code
_entity_poly.pdbx_strand_id
1 'polypeptide(L)'
;MKFLEKFFDKNRPSKDNSYFYLFEVIQNFFFSSKVATTGKTHIRDKLDIQRVMVVVWLATFPAMFWGMYNMGFWGLDYMQRGGFDSTGDWHNSLIQIVGTDPGNHLHRFWFGLVYFVPIYLTVFIVGIACEAIFATIRRHEINEGAFVSTVLFSLSCPPDIPLWQAATGIAFGIVVGKEFFGGTGKNFLNPALTGRAFIYFAYPTELSGDMVWVSSLSDNGVIDGYSGATALGIGAQEGISGIQANFTWSQTFLGQMPGSIGETSTLLILLAGAYMVYAKIASWRIILATLIGMILMSSFLNLVGSETNPMFTVPWWWHLTIGSFAFGLVFMATEPVSAANTNMGRWVYGFSIGILVILIRVINPAFPEGMMLAILFANLLAPAIDYCVTSYNTSRSCLLYTSPSPRDMRRSRMPSSA
;
A
#
# COMPACT_ATOMS: atom_id res chain seq x y z
N MET A 1 -12.22 -17.54 23.96
CA MET A 1 -10.85 -17.11 24.30
C MET A 1 -10.12 -18.13 25.16
N LYS A 2 -10.52 -18.43 26.41
CA LYS A 2 -9.82 -19.41 27.28
C LYS A 2 -9.65 -20.83 26.69
N PHE A 3 -10.57 -21.29 25.84
CA PHE A 3 -10.45 -22.59 25.15
C PHE A 3 -9.33 -22.58 24.10
N LEU A 4 -9.27 -21.55 23.26
CA LEU A 4 -8.21 -21.38 22.25
C LEU A 4 -6.83 -21.22 22.92
N GLU A 5 -6.75 -20.46 24.00
CA GLU A 5 -5.53 -20.27 24.76
C GLU A 5 -4.99 -21.60 25.30
N LYS A 6 -5.83 -22.43 25.92
CA LYS A 6 -5.46 -23.78 26.37
C LYS A 6 -5.07 -24.70 25.23
N PHE A 7 -5.70 -24.56 24.06
CA PHE A 7 -5.36 -25.34 22.87
C PHE A 7 -3.94 -25.02 22.37
N PHE A 8 -3.61 -23.71 22.28
CA PHE A 8 -2.28 -23.27 21.88
C PHE A 8 -1.20 -23.64 22.90
N ASP A 9 -1.47 -23.45 24.20
CA ASP A 9 -0.49 -23.81 25.24
C ASP A 9 -0.22 -25.32 25.27
N LYS A 10 -1.23 -26.17 25.01
CA LYS A 10 -1.11 -27.64 25.00
C LYS A 10 -0.32 -28.16 23.77
N ASN A 11 -0.51 -27.50 22.61
CA ASN A 11 0.08 -27.95 21.33
C ASN A 11 1.35 -27.18 20.97
N ARG A 12 1.94 -26.41 21.87
CA ARG A 12 3.13 -25.60 21.60
C ARG A 12 4.33 -26.51 21.28
N PRO A 13 4.88 -26.43 20.06
CA PRO A 13 6.07 -27.22 19.69
C PRO A 13 7.30 -26.74 20.47
N SER A 14 8.34 -27.59 20.56
CA SER A 14 9.62 -27.19 21.12
C SER A 14 10.32 -26.17 20.22
N LYS A 15 11.18 -25.32 20.77
CA LYS A 15 11.92 -24.28 20.00
C LYS A 15 12.85 -24.84 18.91
N ASP A 16 13.21 -26.11 19.00
CA ASP A 16 14.06 -26.81 18.02
C ASP A 16 13.24 -27.34 16.81
N ASN A 17 11.92 -27.29 16.87
CA ASN A 17 11.07 -27.74 15.78
C ASN A 17 10.90 -26.63 14.73
N SER A 18 11.09 -26.98 13.46
CA SER A 18 10.94 -26.05 12.32
C SER A 18 9.58 -25.34 12.28
N TYR A 19 8.53 -26.00 12.80
CA TYR A 19 7.18 -25.44 12.86
C TYR A 19 6.93 -24.48 14.05
N PHE A 20 7.92 -24.32 14.95
CA PHE A 20 7.76 -23.46 16.12
C PHE A 20 7.41 -22.02 15.75
N TYR A 21 8.15 -21.45 14.81
CA TYR A 21 7.96 -20.06 14.37
C TYR A 21 6.60 -19.86 13.68
N LEU A 22 6.16 -20.80 12.85
CA LEU A 22 4.83 -20.73 12.22
C LEU A 22 3.70 -20.82 13.25
N PHE A 23 3.85 -21.72 14.24
CA PHE A 23 2.88 -21.87 15.33
C PHE A 23 2.83 -20.59 16.18
N GLU A 24 3.97 -19.97 16.49
CA GLU A 24 4.07 -18.74 17.27
C GLU A 24 3.41 -17.55 16.57
N VAL A 25 3.50 -17.45 15.24
CA VAL A 25 2.77 -16.43 14.45
C VAL A 25 1.26 -16.57 14.64
N ILE A 26 0.73 -17.77 14.48
CA ILE A 26 -0.71 -18.03 14.64
C ILE A 26 -1.15 -17.74 16.09
N GLN A 27 -0.33 -18.13 17.08
CA GLN A 27 -0.60 -17.84 18.49
C GLN A 27 -0.57 -16.34 18.77
N ASN A 28 0.42 -15.61 18.29
CA ASN A 28 0.59 -14.16 18.52
C ASN A 28 -0.45 -13.33 17.77
N PHE A 29 -0.99 -13.83 16.65
CA PHE A 29 -2.11 -13.19 15.97
C PHE A 29 -3.38 -13.13 16.86
N PHE A 30 -3.65 -14.19 17.62
CA PHE A 30 -4.81 -14.25 18.52
C PHE A 30 -4.54 -13.73 19.93
N PHE A 31 -3.29 -13.84 20.39
CA PHE A 31 -2.90 -13.52 21.78
C PHE A 31 -1.60 -12.73 21.78
N SER A 32 -1.54 -11.66 22.56
CA SER A 32 -0.28 -10.94 22.78
C SER A 32 0.76 -11.83 23.45
N SER A 33 2.05 -11.61 23.11
CA SER A 33 3.17 -12.34 23.69
C SER A 33 3.13 -12.30 25.23
N LYS A 34 3.27 -13.46 25.87
CA LYS A 34 3.33 -13.60 27.34
C LYS A 34 4.72 -13.29 27.91
N VAL A 35 5.72 -12.97 27.06
CA VAL A 35 7.08 -12.70 27.51
C VAL A 35 7.12 -11.38 28.27
N ALA A 36 7.34 -11.46 29.57
CA ALA A 36 7.53 -10.30 30.43
C ALA A 36 9.04 -10.15 30.76
N THR A 37 9.49 -8.92 30.90
CA THR A 37 10.84 -8.63 31.37
C THR A 37 11.01 -9.12 32.80
N THR A 38 12.08 -9.87 33.08
CA THR A 38 12.41 -10.43 34.40
C THR A 38 13.20 -9.47 35.29
N GLY A 39 13.61 -8.30 34.74
CA GLY A 39 14.38 -7.28 35.47
C GLY A 39 13.54 -6.39 36.39
N LYS A 40 14.21 -5.64 37.28
CA LYS A 40 13.54 -4.70 38.22
C LYS A 40 12.92 -3.49 37.52
N THR A 41 13.34 -3.16 36.30
CA THR A 41 12.85 -2.02 35.53
C THR A 41 11.99 -2.53 34.39
N HIS A 42 10.73 -2.15 34.37
CA HIS A 42 9.77 -2.48 33.32
C HIS A 42 9.50 -1.23 32.48
N ILE A 43 10.06 -1.19 31.25
CA ILE A 43 9.71 -0.16 30.26
C ILE A 43 8.75 -0.82 29.27
N ARG A 44 7.55 -0.29 29.17
CA ARG A 44 6.54 -0.76 28.22
C ARG A 44 6.29 0.33 27.20
N ASP A 45 6.58 0.04 25.93
CA ASP A 45 6.20 0.95 24.86
C ASP A 45 4.68 0.91 24.67
N LYS A 46 4.07 2.06 24.43
CA LYS A 46 2.64 2.17 24.14
C LYS A 46 2.29 1.71 22.74
N LEU A 47 3.23 1.80 21.81
CA LEU A 47 3.09 1.45 20.41
C LEU A 47 3.99 0.24 20.11
N ASP A 48 3.44 -0.95 20.24
CA ASP A 48 4.06 -2.17 19.77
C ASP A 48 3.91 -2.28 18.24
N ILE A 49 4.97 -2.72 17.53
CA ILE A 49 4.96 -2.89 16.07
C ILE A 49 3.83 -3.82 15.64
N GLN A 50 3.57 -4.87 16.39
CA GLN A 50 2.46 -5.79 16.16
C GLN A 50 1.13 -5.06 16.11
N ARG A 51 0.86 -4.22 17.10
CA ARG A 51 -0.36 -3.42 17.18
C ARG A 51 -0.49 -2.44 16.03
N VAL A 52 0.62 -1.81 15.64
CA VAL A 52 0.66 -0.89 14.48
C VAL A 52 0.25 -1.63 13.21
N MET A 53 0.84 -2.80 12.95
CA MET A 53 0.57 -3.57 11.74
C MET A 53 -0.87 -4.09 11.69
N VAL A 54 -1.40 -4.61 12.82
CA VAL A 54 -2.81 -5.06 12.89
C VAL A 54 -3.77 -3.90 12.64
N VAL A 55 -3.52 -2.71 13.16
CA VAL A 55 -4.39 -1.55 12.92
C VAL A 55 -4.34 -1.09 11.47
N VAL A 56 -3.16 -1.09 10.82
CA VAL A 56 -3.04 -0.80 9.39
C VAL A 56 -3.83 -1.83 8.58
N TRP A 57 -3.68 -3.11 8.88
CA TRP A 57 -4.43 -4.19 8.22
C TRP A 57 -5.95 -4.00 8.36
N LEU A 58 -6.46 -3.71 9.55
CA LEU A 58 -7.89 -3.43 9.78
C LEU A 58 -8.35 -2.14 9.07
N ALA A 59 -7.49 -1.14 8.97
CA ALA A 59 -7.80 0.12 8.30
C ALA A 59 -7.99 -0.04 6.77
N THR A 60 -7.50 -1.14 6.17
CA THR A 60 -7.75 -1.44 4.75
C THR A 60 -9.13 -2.03 4.48
N PHE A 61 -9.82 -2.57 5.50
CA PHE A 61 -11.09 -3.30 5.33
C PHE A 61 -12.22 -2.48 4.67
N PRO A 62 -12.45 -1.21 5.03
CA PRO A 62 -13.48 -0.43 4.36
C PRO A 62 -13.24 -0.30 2.85
N ALA A 63 -11.99 -0.05 2.45
CA ALA A 63 -11.60 0.02 1.03
C ALA A 63 -11.72 -1.35 0.34
N MET A 64 -11.33 -2.42 1.03
CA MET A 64 -11.44 -3.80 0.56
C MET A 64 -12.90 -4.20 0.30
N PHE A 65 -13.81 -3.97 1.24
CA PHE A 65 -15.23 -4.30 1.06
C PHE A 65 -15.89 -3.47 -0.03
N TRP A 66 -15.55 -2.19 -0.12
CA TRP A 66 -16.01 -1.35 -1.22
C TRP A 66 -15.48 -1.83 -2.57
N GLY A 67 -14.21 -2.20 -2.62
CA GLY A 67 -13.57 -2.74 -3.83
C GLY A 67 -14.26 -3.99 -4.35
N MET A 68 -14.59 -4.94 -3.45
CA MET A 68 -15.36 -6.13 -3.83
C MET A 68 -16.73 -5.75 -4.40
N TYR A 69 -17.44 -4.82 -3.77
CA TYR A 69 -18.73 -4.35 -4.24
C TYR A 69 -18.63 -3.65 -5.61
N ASN A 70 -17.65 -2.78 -5.78
CA ASN A 70 -17.42 -2.03 -7.03
C ASN A 70 -17.01 -2.95 -8.18
N MET A 71 -16.17 -3.95 -7.91
CA MET A 71 -15.81 -4.98 -8.90
C MET A 71 -17.02 -5.73 -9.41
N GLY A 72 -17.91 -6.18 -8.50
CA GLY A 72 -19.15 -6.83 -8.90
C GLY A 72 -20.14 -5.89 -9.61
N PHE A 73 -20.12 -4.59 -9.28
CA PHE A 73 -20.93 -3.61 -10.01
C PHE A 73 -20.52 -3.55 -11.48
N TRP A 74 -19.26 -3.36 -11.78
CA TRP A 74 -18.76 -3.27 -13.15
C TRP A 74 -18.78 -4.60 -13.88
N GLY A 75 -18.42 -5.71 -13.23
CA GLY A 75 -18.45 -7.04 -13.86
C GLY A 75 -19.85 -7.49 -14.25
N LEU A 76 -20.84 -7.33 -13.37
CA LEU A 76 -22.24 -7.68 -13.69
C LEU A 76 -22.88 -6.71 -14.68
N ASP A 77 -22.54 -5.41 -14.64
CA ASP A 77 -23.01 -4.45 -15.66
C ASP A 77 -22.46 -4.80 -17.05
N TYR A 78 -21.18 -5.19 -17.12
CA TYR A 78 -20.56 -5.65 -18.36
C TYR A 78 -21.27 -6.92 -18.90
N MET A 79 -21.48 -7.93 -18.06
CA MET A 79 -22.18 -9.16 -18.46
C MET A 79 -23.60 -8.87 -18.96
N GLN A 80 -24.34 -7.99 -18.29
CA GLN A 80 -25.70 -7.61 -18.71
C GLN A 80 -25.72 -6.91 -20.07
N ARG A 81 -24.81 -5.97 -20.30
CA ARG A 81 -24.70 -5.23 -21.56
C ARG A 81 -24.33 -6.13 -22.74
N GLY A 82 -23.43 -7.11 -22.50
CA GLY A 82 -23.01 -8.08 -23.50
C GLY A 82 -23.97 -9.22 -23.71
N GLY A 83 -24.99 -9.37 -22.87
CA GLY A 83 -25.88 -10.52 -22.90
C GLY A 83 -25.19 -11.84 -22.56
N PHE A 84 -24.12 -11.79 -21.72
CA PHE A 84 -23.39 -12.98 -21.30
C PHE A 84 -24.01 -13.59 -20.04
N ASP A 85 -24.30 -14.88 -20.10
CA ASP A 85 -24.81 -15.65 -18.95
C ASP A 85 -23.68 -16.25 -18.09
N SER A 86 -22.43 -16.15 -18.55
CA SER A 86 -21.25 -16.75 -17.94
C SER A 86 -20.06 -15.80 -17.98
N THR A 87 -19.20 -15.86 -16.96
CA THR A 87 -17.92 -15.13 -16.92
C THR A 87 -16.84 -15.73 -17.82
N GLY A 88 -17.07 -16.92 -18.40
CA GLY A 88 -16.10 -17.61 -19.26
C GLY A 88 -15.03 -18.39 -18.51
N ASP A 89 -14.89 -18.20 -17.20
CA ASP A 89 -13.85 -18.77 -16.35
C ASP A 89 -14.41 -19.68 -15.24
N TRP A 90 -13.51 -20.23 -14.39
CA TRP A 90 -13.87 -21.11 -13.29
C TRP A 90 -14.67 -20.41 -12.17
N HIS A 91 -14.60 -19.08 -12.06
CA HIS A 91 -15.35 -18.30 -11.08
C HIS A 91 -16.86 -18.40 -11.31
N ASN A 92 -17.28 -18.64 -12.55
CA ASN A 92 -18.69 -18.74 -12.93
C ASN A 92 -19.46 -19.75 -12.07
N SER A 93 -18.87 -20.91 -11.78
CA SER A 93 -19.52 -21.94 -10.97
C SER A 93 -19.84 -21.48 -9.54
N LEU A 94 -19.00 -20.61 -8.98
CA LEU A 94 -19.21 -20.04 -7.65
C LEU A 94 -20.15 -18.82 -7.69
N ILE A 95 -20.11 -18.02 -8.75
CA ILE A 95 -20.97 -16.86 -8.93
C ILE A 95 -22.42 -17.28 -9.05
N GLN A 96 -22.70 -18.34 -9.84
CA GLN A 96 -24.03 -18.87 -10.06
C GLN A 96 -24.72 -19.40 -8.80
N ILE A 97 -23.99 -19.69 -7.71
CA ILE A 97 -24.58 -20.13 -6.43
C ILE A 97 -25.51 -19.06 -5.84
N VAL A 98 -25.16 -17.79 -5.98
CA VAL A 98 -25.96 -16.68 -5.42
C VAL A 98 -26.76 -16.00 -6.51
N GLY A 99 -26.20 -15.82 -7.70
CA GLY A 99 -26.85 -15.27 -8.88
C GLY A 99 -26.09 -14.10 -9.50
N THR A 100 -26.56 -13.65 -10.67
CA THR A 100 -25.90 -12.64 -11.54
C THR A 100 -26.72 -11.39 -11.78
N ASP A 101 -27.78 -11.13 -10.99
CA ASP A 101 -28.61 -9.93 -11.16
C ASP A 101 -27.85 -8.65 -10.74
N PRO A 102 -27.56 -7.74 -11.67
CA PRO A 102 -26.88 -6.48 -11.36
C PRO A 102 -27.69 -5.52 -10.48
N GLY A 103 -28.99 -5.70 -10.36
CA GLY A 103 -29.84 -4.89 -9.48
C GLY A 103 -29.66 -5.24 -7.99
N ASN A 104 -29.17 -6.43 -7.69
CA ASN A 104 -29.05 -6.92 -6.33
C ASN A 104 -27.67 -6.63 -5.72
N HIS A 105 -27.64 -5.89 -4.60
CA HIS A 105 -26.40 -5.56 -3.90
C HIS A 105 -25.64 -6.78 -3.37
N LEU A 106 -26.34 -7.86 -2.98
CA LEU A 106 -25.73 -9.09 -2.52
C LEU A 106 -24.96 -9.79 -3.65
N HIS A 107 -25.55 -9.85 -4.86
CA HIS A 107 -24.92 -10.44 -6.04
C HIS A 107 -23.64 -9.68 -6.42
N ARG A 108 -23.67 -8.34 -6.41
CA ARG A 108 -22.48 -7.50 -6.63
C ARG A 108 -21.36 -7.80 -5.63
N PHE A 109 -21.69 -7.85 -4.34
CA PHE A 109 -20.70 -8.13 -3.30
C PHE A 109 -20.14 -9.56 -3.43
N TRP A 110 -21.02 -10.55 -3.67
CA TRP A 110 -20.63 -11.93 -3.86
C TRP A 110 -19.71 -12.12 -5.06
N PHE A 111 -20.05 -11.52 -6.19
CA PHE A 111 -19.21 -11.53 -7.39
C PHE A 111 -17.79 -11.06 -7.09
N GLY A 112 -17.63 -9.89 -6.48
CA GLY A 112 -16.31 -9.37 -6.13
C GLY A 112 -15.58 -10.20 -5.08
N LEU A 113 -16.30 -10.82 -4.15
CA LEU A 113 -15.72 -11.74 -3.17
C LEU A 113 -15.14 -12.98 -3.84
N VAL A 114 -15.83 -13.55 -4.82
CA VAL A 114 -15.37 -14.74 -5.58
C VAL A 114 -14.08 -14.45 -6.34
N TYR A 115 -13.89 -13.25 -6.89
CA TYR A 115 -12.64 -12.87 -7.54
C TYR A 115 -11.54 -12.50 -6.54
N PHE A 116 -11.85 -11.75 -5.50
CA PHE A 116 -10.83 -11.25 -4.56
C PHE A 116 -10.24 -12.32 -3.65
N VAL A 117 -11.09 -13.20 -3.09
CA VAL A 117 -10.64 -14.17 -2.08
C VAL A 117 -9.56 -15.12 -2.59
N PRO A 118 -9.64 -15.69 -3.80
CA PRO A 118 -8.56 -16.53 -4.33
C PRO A 118 -7.24 -15.79 -4.50
N ILE A 119 -7.28 -14.53 -4.98
CA ILE A 119 -6.09 -13.68 -5.10
C ILE A 119 -5.47 -13.46 -3.72
N TYR A 120 -6.29 -13.02 -2.75
CA TYR A 120 -5.81 -12.74 -1.40
C TYR A 120 -5.26 -13.98 -0.70
N LEU A 121 -5.94 -15.12 -0.78
CA LEU A 121 -5.46 -16.38 -0.20
C LEU A 121 -4.15 -16.84 -0.82
N THR A 122 -4.02 -16.78 -2.14
CA THR A 122 -2.78 -17.15 -2.83
C THR A 122 -1.62 -16.27 -2.39
N VAL A 123 -1.82 -14.96 -2.40
CA VAL A 123 -0.82 -13.97 -1.97
C VAL A 123 -0.45 -14.14 -0.50
N PHE A 124 -1.45 -14.39 0.35
CA PHE A 124 -1.26 -14.60 1.77
C PHE A 124 -0.45 -15.88 2.06
N ILE A 125 -0.85 -17.00 1.48
CA ILE A 125 -0.17 -18.31 1.67
C ILE A 125 1.28 -18.24 1.18
N VAL A 126 1.50 -17.73 -0.04
CA VAL A 126 2.86 -17.64 -0.61
C VAL A 126 3.71 -16.64 0.17
N GLY A 127 3.14 -15.48 0.56
CA GLY A 127 3.84 -14.48 1.35
C GLY A 127 4.29 -15.02 2.71
N ILE A 128 3.38 -15.64 3.45
CA ILE A 128 3.71 -16.26 4.75
C ILE A 128 4.69 -17.42 4.58
N ALA A 129 4.57 -18.23 3.53
CA ALA A 129 5.51 -19.33 3.28
C ALA A 129 6.94 -18.80 3.03
N CYS A 130 7.10 -17.75 2.23
CA CYS A 130 8.40 -17.10 2.02
C CYS A 130 9.00 -16.60 3.34
N GLU A 131 8.24 -15.87 4.14
CA GLU A 131 8.73 -15.40 5.45
C GLU A 131 9.05 -16.55 6.41
N ALA A 132 8.23 -17.60 6.46
CA ALA A 132 8.47 -18.76 7.30
C ALA A 132 9.77 -19.47 6.95
N ILE A 133 10.10 -19.61 5.65
CA ILE A 133 11.36 -20.18 5.19
C ILE A 133 12.54 -19.37 5.73
N PHE A 134 12.54 -18.05 5.53
CA PHE A 134 13.64 -17.20 5.99
C PHE A 134 13.70 -17.10 7.53
N ALA A 135 12.57 -17.05 8.22
CA ALA A 135 12.49 -17.05 9.68
C ALA A 135 13.10 -18.34 10.26
N THR A 136 12.80 -19.50 9.65
CA THR A 136 13.37 -20.80 10.06
C THR A 136 14.88 -20.83 9.85
N ILE A 137 15.37 -20.37 8.68
CA ILE A 137 16.81 -20.34 8.37
C ILE A 137 17.57 -19.41 9.33
N ARG A 138 17.01 -18.24 9.60
CA ARG A 138 17.66 -17.22 10.43
C ARG A 138 17.33 -17.31 11.92
N ARG A 139 16.43 -18.21 12.31
CA ARG A 139 15.97 -18.43 13.70
C ARG A 139 15.43 -17.17 14.36
N HIS A 140 14.61 -16.41 13.65
CA HIS A 140 13.91 -15.25 14.19
C HIS A 140 12.37 -15.42 14.05
N GLU A 141 11.62 -14.67 14.84
CA GLU A 141 10.17 -14.66 14.81
C GLU A 141 9.65 -14.02 13.50
N ILE A 142 8.55 -14.55 12.98
CA ILE A 142 7.83 -13.94 11.83
C ILE A 142 7.09 -12.72 12.37
N ASN A 143 7.19 -11.63 11.64
CA ASN A 143 6.55 -10.36 12.03
C ASN A 143 5.21 -10.18 11.32
N GLU A 144 4.25 -9.55 12.00
CA GLU A 144 2.92 -9.23 11.48
C GLU A 144 2.93 -8.28 10.26
N GLY A 145 4.06 -7.68 9.95
CA GLY A 145 4.27 -6.92 8.70
C GLY A 145 3.96 -7.72 7.42
N ALA A 146 4.04 -9.06 7.48
CA ALA A 146 3.62 -9.93 6.40
C ALA A 146 2.15 -9.76 6.03
N PHE A 147 1.26 -9.68 7.03
CA PHE A 147 -0.18 -9.51 6.81
C PHE A 147 -0.48 -8.19 6.08
N VAL A 148 0.24 -7.13 6.44
CA VAL A 148 0.08 -5.82 5.79
C VAL A 148 0.58 -5.87 4.35
N SER A 149 1.77 -6.42 4.12
CA SER A 149 2.35 -6.51 2.77
C SER A 149 1.46 -7.33 1.82
N THR A 150 0.91 -8.46 2.31
CA THR A 150 0.06 -9.33 1.48
C THR A 150 -1.28 -8.68 1.16
N VAL A 151 -1.95 -8.01 2.12
CA VAL A 151 -3.22 -7.34 1.84
C VAL A 151 -3.05 -6.14 0.92
N LEU A 152 -2.02 -5.30 1.14
CA LEU A 152 -1.77 -4.14 0.29
C LEU A 152 -1.43 -4.54 -1.14
N PHE A 153 -0.62 -5.59 -1.32
CA PHE A 153 -0.33 -6.14 -2.64
C PHE A 153 -1.59 -6.65 -3.34
N SER A 154 -2.43 -7.46 -2.65
CA SER A 154 -3.67 -8.01 -3.22
C SER A 154 -4.64 -6.91 -3.62
N LEU A 155 -4.79 -5.86 -2.79
CA LEU A 155 -5.68 -4.72 -3.07
C LEU A 155 -5.21 -3.85 -4.24
N SER A 156 -3.91 -3.87 -4.56
CA SER A 156 -3.36 -3.17 -5.72
C SER A 156 -3.41 -3.97 -7.02
N CYS A 157 -3.81 -5.24 -6.98
CA CYS A 157 -3.92 -6.08 -8.16
C CYS A 157 -5.21 -5.80 -8.95
N PRO A 158 -5.20 -6.04 -10.28
CA PRO A 158 -6.43 -6.10 -11.07
C PRO A 158 -7.24 -7.36 -10.72
N PRO A 159 -8.57 -7.36 -11.02
CA PRO A 159 -9.45 -8.47 -10.69
C PRO A 159 -9.10 -9.80 -11.37
N ASP A 160 -8.69 -9.77 -12.64
CA ASP A 160 -8.45 -10.97 -13.45
C ASP A 160 -6.99 -11.42 -13.47
N ILE A 161 -6.17 -10.97 -12.50
CA ILE A 161 -4.76 -11.37 -12.44
C ILE A 161 -4.64 -12.90 -12.28
N PRO A 162 -3.84 -13.59 -13.10
CA PRO A 162 -3.55 -15.00 -12.91
C PRO A 162 -2.92 -15.26 -11.53
N LEU A 163 -3.45 -16.25 -10.80
CA LEU A 163 -3.02 -16.53 -9.43
C LEU A 163 -1.51 -16.81 -9.31
N TRP A 164 -0.91 -17.45 -10.33
CA TRP A 164 0.54 -17.71 -10.34
C TRP A 164 1.36 -16.42 -10.49
N GLN A 165 0.88 -15.41 -11.22
CA GLN A 165 1.53 -14.11 -11.33
C GLN A 165 1.45 -13.36 -9.99
N ALA A 166 0.29 -13.37 -9.34
CA ALA A 166 0.14 -12.82 -8.00
C ALA A 166 1.07 -13.50 -7.00
N ALA A 167 1.21 -14.85 -7.07
CA ALA A 167 2.12 -15.63 -6.25
C ALA A 167 3.58 -15.24 -6.47
N THR A 168 4.02 -15.17 -7.73
CA THR A 168 5.41 -14.79 -8.06
C THR A 168 5.71 -13.34 -7.69
N GLY A 169 4.74 -12.43 -7.86
CA GLY A 169 4.86 -11.02 -7.48
C GLY A 169 5.11 -10.84 -6.00
N ILE A 170 4.27 -11.43 -5.15
CA ILE A 170 4.44 -11.32 -3.70
C ILE A 170 5.71 -12.04 -3.22
N ALA A 171 6.05 -13.19 -3.80
CA ALA A 171 7.30 -13.89 -3.48
C ALA A 171 8.52 -13.02 -3.78
N PHE A 172 8.55 -12.37 -4.95
CA PHE A 172 9.62 -11.42 -5.30
C PHE A 172 9.65 -10.23 -4.33
N GLY A 173 8.50 -9.64 -4.03
CA GLY A 173 8.39 -8.50 -3.11
C GLY A 173 8.92 -8.81 -1.72
N ILE A 174 8.57 -9.97 -1.16
CA ILE A 174 9.03 -10.39 0.16
C ILE A 174 10.50 -10.80 0.13
N VAL A 175 10.91 -11.66 -0.80
CA VAL A 175 12.29 -12.18 -0.85
C VAL A 175 13.27 -11.07 -1.18
N VAL A 176 13.06 -10.35 -2.29
CA VAL A 176 13.98 -9.32 -2.77
C VAL A 176 13.78 -8.00 -2.06
N GLY A 177 12.53 -7.56 -1.85
CA GLY A 177 12.23 -6.26 -1.23
C GLY A 177 12.46 -6.22 0.28
N LYS A 178 12.43 -7.38 0.97
CA LYS A 178 12.46 -7.44 2.43
C LYS A 178 13.53 -8.40 2.97
N GLU A 179 13.45 -9.68 2.61
CA GLU A 179 14.28 -10.70 3.25
C GLU A 179 15.76 -10.59 2.89
N PHE A 180 16.13 -10.20 1.68
CA PHE A 180 17.54 -9.98 1.31
C PHE A 180 18.24 -8.97 2.21
N PHE A 181 17.52 -7.98 2.71
CA PHE A 181 18.06 -6.93 3.59
C PHE A 181 18.04 -7.30 5.07
N GLY A 182 17.48 -8.45 5.44
CA GLY A 182 17.49 -8.96 6.82
C GLY A 182 16.12 -9.03 7.48
N GLY A 183 15.03 -8.89 6.73
CA GLY A 183 13.64 -9.03 7.19
C GLY A 183 13.02 -7.72 7.65
N THR A 184 11.91 -7.82 8.37
CA THR A 184 11.11 -6.67 8.82
C THR A 184 11.94 -5.69 9.65
N GLY A 185 11.85 -4.42 9.34
CA GLY A 185 12.57 -3.33 10.01
C GLY A 185 13.94 -3.01 9.43
N LYS A 186 14.45 -3.81 8.47
CA LYS A 186 15.72 -3.59 7.78
C LYS A 186 15.55 -3.35 6.28
N ASN A 187 14.34 -3.53 5.75
CA ASN A 187 14.02 -3.26 4.37
C ASN A 187 13.95 -1.74 4.12
N PHE A 188 14.57 -1.29 3.05
CA PHE A 188 14.48 0.11 2.62
C PHE A 188 13.44 0.32 1.51
N LEU A 189 12.90 -0.74 0.92
CA LEU A 189 11.80 -0.71 -0.04
C LEU A 189 10.53 -1.26 0.59
N ASN A 190 9.37 -0.75 0.14
CA ASN A 190 8.09 -1.35 0.48
C ASN A 190 7.91 -2.69 -0.26
N PRO A 191 7.73 -3.82 0.44
CA PRO A 191 7.68 -5.13 -0.20
C PRO A 191 6.48 -5.31 -1.14
N ALA A 192 5.31 -4.77 -0.79
CA ALA A 192 4.12 -4.83 -1.64
C ALA A 192 4.35 -4.09 -2.97
N LEU A 193 4.93 -2.88 -2.91
CA LEU A 193 5.25 -2.12 -4.11
C LEU A 193 6.37 -2.75 -4.94
N THR A 194 7.37 -3.37 -4.29
CA THR A 194 8.44 -4.09 -4.98
C THR A 194 7.88 -5.27 -5.76
N GLY A 195 6.98 -6.04 -5.17
CA GLY A 195 6.28 -7.13 -5.86
C GLY A 195 5.39 -6.62 -7.00
N ARG A 196 4.65 -5.54 -6.77
CA ARG A 196 3.80 -4.91 -7.78
C ARG A 196 4.61 -4.38 -8.97
N ALA A 197 5.77 -3.77 -8.71
CA ALA A 197 6.67 -3.32 -9.76
C ALA A 197 7.23 -4.50 -10.57
N PHE A 198 7.61 -5.58 -9.89
CA PHE A 198 8.10 -6.77 -10.59
C PHE A 198 7.07 -7.32 -11.57
N ILE A 199 5.83 -7.57 -11.14
CA ILE A 199 4.81 -8.11 -12.05
C ILE A 199 4.45 -7.12 -13.15
N TYR A 200 4.46 -5.81 -12.86
CA TYR A 200 4.18 -4.78 -13.86
C TYR A 200 5.20 -4.79 -15.02
N PHE A 201 6.49 -4.93 -14.70
CA PHE A 201 7.52 -4.99 -15.73
C PHE A 201 7.65 -6.36 -16.39
N ALA A 202 7.34 -7.44 -15.66
CA ALA A 202 7.45 -8.80 -16.18
C ALA A 202 6.23 -9.20 -17.05
N TYR A 203 5.05 -8.74 -16.68
CA TYR A 203 3.76 -9.12 -17.29
C TYR A 203 2.87 -7.90 -17.53
N PRO A 204 3.30 -6.94 -18.40
CA PRO A 204 2.58 -5.68 -18.57
C PRO A 204 1.17 -5.85 -19.17
N THR A 205 0.93 -6.87 -19.96
CA THR A 205 -0.37 -7.14 -20.62
C THR A 205 -1.48 -7.46 -19.63
N GLU A 206 -1.16 -8.11 -18.52
CA GLU A 206 -2.10 -8.50 -17.47
C GLU A 206 -2.31 -7.41 -16.40
N LEU A 207 -1.58 -6.32 -16.50
CA LEU A 207 -1.52 -5.30 -15.45
C LEU A 207 -1.74 -3.88 -15.93
N SER A 208 -1.79 -3.68 -17.25
CA SER A 208 -2.05 -2.38 -17.87
C SER A 208 -2.92 -2.53 -19.10
N GLY A 209 -3.59 -1.44 -19.49
CA GLY A 209 -4.53 -1.43 -20.60
C GLY A 209 -5.99 -1.40 -20.13
N ASP A 210 -6.90 -1.42 -21.07
CA ASP A 210 -8.33 -1.20 -20.81
C ASP A 210 -9.09 -2.49 -20.48
N MET A 211 -8.47 -3.66 -20.73
CA MET A 211 -9.14 -4.97 -20.61
C MET A 211 -9.06 -5.58 -19.20
N VAL A 212 -8.15 -5.11 -18.35
CA VAL A 212 -7.78 -5.78 -17.10
C VAL A 212 -8.55 -5.29 -15.87
N TRP A 213 -9.28 -4.18 -15.97
CA TRP A 213 -9.90 -3.51 -14.81
C TRP A 213 -11.36 -3.87 -14.57
N VAL A 214 -11.98 -4.57 -15.52
CA VAL A 214 -13.34 -5.09 -15.40
C VAL A 214 -13.28 -6.60 -15.54
N SER A 215 -13.72 -7.32 -14.50
CA SER A 215 -13.71 -8.78 -14.48
C SER A 215 -14.49 -9.37 -15.65
N SER A 216 -13.99 -10.46 -16.21
CA SER A 216 -14.57 -11.20 -17.35
C SER A 216 -14.47 -10.48 -18.71
N LEU A 217 -13.93 -9.27 -18.77
CA LEU A 217 -13.76 -8.56 -20.05
C LEU A 217 -12.69 -9.25 -20.92
N SER A 218 -11.63 -9.76 -20.30
CA SER A 218 -10.58 -10.53 -20.99
C SER A 218 -11.09 -11.83 -21.60
N ASP A 219 -12.03 -12.51 -20.95
CA ASP A 219 -12.50 -13.84 -21.34
C ASP A 219 -13.66 -13.78 -22.35
N ASN A 220 -14.60 -12.84 -22.16
CA ASN A 220 -15.79 -12.73 -23.01
C ASN A 220 -15.60 -11.81 -24.24
N GLY A 221 -14.49 -11.06 -24.29
CA GLY A 221 -14.15 -10.19 -25.41
C GLY A 221 -14.76 -8.79 -25.33
N VAL A 222 -14.49 -7.98 -26.33
CA VAL A 222 -14.92 -6.57 -26.37
C VAL A 222 -16.35 -6.46 -26.90
N ILE A 223 -17.17 -5.67 -26.20
CA ILE A 223 -18.51 -5.29 -26.65
C ILE A 223 -18.42 -3.93 -27.34
N ASP A 224 -19.08 -3.76 -28.46
CA ASP A 224 -19.15 -2.49 -29.17
C ASP A 224 -19.68 -1.38 -28.25
N GLY A 225 -18.93 -0.30 -28.13
CA GLY A 225 -19.30 0.84 -27.29
C GLY A 225 -19.05 0.67 -25.77
N TYR A 226 -18.39 -0.39 -25.34
CA TYR A 226 -17.95 -0.56 -23.94
C TYR A 226 -16.43 -0.47 -23.82
N SER A 227 -15.95 0.34 -22.89
CA SER A 227 -14.53 0.42 -22.55
C SER A 227 -14.34 0.14 -21.05
N GLY A 228 -13.41 -0.75 -20.73
CA GLY A 228 -12.96 -1.00 -19.36
C GLY A 228 -11.88 -0.01 -18.88
N ALA A 229 -11.62 1.06 -19.65
CA ALA A 229 -10.59 2.04 -19.34
C ALA A 229 -10.81 2.72 -17.99
N THR A 230 -9.71 2.90 -17.25
CA THR A 230 -9.75 3.68 -16.00
C THR A 230 -9.87 5.17 -16.29
N ALA A 231 -10.41 5.94 -15.33
CA ALA A 231 -10.48 7.39 -15.45
C ALA A 231 -9.09 8.03 -15.69
N LEU A 232 -8.02 7.41 -15.18
CA LEU A 232 -6.65 7.86 -15.41
C LEU A 232 -6.17 7.53 -16.84
N GLY A 233 -6.51 6.36 -17.37
CA GLY A 233 -6.22 5.96 -18.76
C GLY A 233 -6.89 6.88 -19.76
N ILE A 234 -8.18 7.19 -19.56
CA ILE A 234 -8.93 8.17 -20.36
C ILE A 234 -8.28 9.55 -20.27
N GLY A 235 -7.90 9.99 -19.07
CA GLY A 235 -7.22 11.27 -18.87
C GLY A 235 -5.87 11.38 -19.60
N ALA A 236 -5.14 10.28 -19.73
CA ALA A 236 -3.89 10.25 -20.49
C ALA A 236 -4.10 10.41 -22.00
N GLN A 237 -5.24 10.00 -22.53
CA GLN A 237 -5.57 10.07 -23.96
C GLN A 237 -6.33 11.35 -24.34
N GLU A 238 -7.29 11.77 -23.52
CA GLU A 238 -8.26 12.83 -23.86
C GLU A 238 -8.23 14.01 -22.85
N GLY A 239 -7.42 13.92 -21.80
CA GLY A 239 -7.34 14.94 -20.77
C GLY A 239 -8.59 15.04 -19.88
N ILE A 240 -8.83 16.24 -19.35
CA ILE A 240 -9.96 16.48 -18.44
C ILE A 240 -11.32 16.33 -19.12
N SER A 241 -11.43 16.65 -20.41
CA SER A 241 -12.65 16.54 -21.19
C SER A 241 -13.13 15.09 -21.29
N GLY A 242 -12.23 14.16 -21.58
CA GLY A 242 -12.53 12.74 -21.63
C GLY A 242 -12.94 12.18 -20.28
N ILE A 243 -12.23 12.58 -19.19
CA ILE A 243 -12.63 12.16 -17.85
C ILE A 243 -14.04 12.61 -17.50
N GLN A 244 -14.37 13.89 -17.75
CA GLN A 244 -15.66 14.48 -17.41
C GLN A 244 -16.82 13.96 -18.29
N ALA A 245 -16.53 13.49 -19.49
CA ALA A 245 -17.51 12.85 -20.35
C ALA A 245 -17.98 11.49 -19.79
N ASN A 246 -17.11 10.75 -19.13
CA ASN A 246 -17.37 9.41 -18.62
C ASN A 246 -17.68 9.37 -17.13
N PHE A 247 -17.07 10.24 -16.31
CA PHE A 247 -17.16 10.22 -14.86
C PHE A 247 -17.39 11.61 -14.28
N THR A 248 -18.25 11.69 -13.28
CA THR A 248 -18.33 12.87 -12.40
C THR A 248 -17.28 12.80 -11.31
N TRP A 249 -16.81 13.95 -10.81
CA TRP A 249 -15.85 13.98 -9.72
C TRP A 249 -16.35 13.26 -8.45
N SER A 250 -17.65 13.35 -8.17
CA SER A 250 -18.26 12.65 -7.02
C SER A 250 -18.22 11.14 -7.17
N GLN A 251 -18.40 10.61 -8.40
CA GLN A 251 -18.27 9.17 -8.66
C GLN A 251 -16.83 8.68 -8.41
N THR A 252 -15.81 9.41 -8.90
CA THR A 252 -14.41 9.05 -8.66
C THR A 252 -14.03 9.19 -7.19
N PHE A 253 -14.55 10.18 -6.48
CA PHE A 253 -14.30 10.36 -5.05
C PHE A 253 -14.92 9.24 -4.20
N LEU A 254 -16.14 8.80 -4.53
CA LEU A 254 -16.80 7.67 -3.89
C LEU A 254 -16.24 6.31 -4.33
N GLY A 255 -15.56 6.25 -5.48
CA GLY A 255 -14.94 5.05 -6.00
C GLY A 255 -15.85 4.22 -6.92
N GLN A 256 -16.80 4.85 -7.61
CA GLN A 256 -17.65 4.22 -8.62
C GLN A 256 -16.99 4.31 -10.00
N MET A 257 -15.81 3.69 -10.13
CA MET A 257 -15.02 3.67 -11.37
C MET A 257 -14.25 2.34 -11.47
N PRO A 258 -13.91 1.89 -12.69
CA PRO A 258 -13.02 0.75 -12.90
C PRO A 258 -11.63 1.04 -12.31
N GLY A 259 -10.96 0.02 -11.77
CA GLY A 259 -9.61 0.15 -11.21
C GLY A 259 -9.20 -1.03 -10.36
N SER A 260 -8.05 -0.92 -9.68
CA SER A 260 -7.55 -1.92 -8.74
C SER A 260 -8.54 -2.16 -7.60
N ILE A 261 -8.53 -3.37 -7.05
CA ILE A 261 -9.53 -3.82 -6.09
C ILE A 261 -9.71 -2.86 -4.90
N GLY A 262 -8.62 -2.38 -4.30
CA GLY A 262 -8.68 -1.55 -3.08
C GLY A 262 -8.46 -0.05 -3.28
N GLU A 263 -8.18 0.40 -4.50
CA GLU A 263 -7.70 1.76 -4.77
C GLU A 263 -8.79 2.73 -5.25
N THR A 264 -10.02 2.25 -5.43
CA THR A 264 -11.09 3.00 -6.07
C THR A 264 -11.69 4.11 -5.19
N SER A 265 -11.99 3.85 -3.92
CA SER A 265 -12.71 4.82 -3.06
C SER A 265 -11.77 5.75 -2.31
N THR A 266 -11.56 6.94 -2.83
CA THR A 266 -10.78 8.00 -2.17
C THR A 266 -11.36 8.36 -0.79
N LEU A 267 -12.69 8.44 -0.67
CA LEU A 267 -13.35 8.77 0.60
C LEU A 267 -12.99 7.79 1.72
N LEU A 268 -13.17 6.49 1.48
CA LEU A 268 -12.91 5.46 2.50
C LEU A 268 -11.43 5.37 2.85
N ILE A 269 -10.55 5.54 1.87
CA ILE A 269 -9.10 5.59 2.08
C ILE A 269 -8.70 6.78 2.95
N LEU A 270 -9.24 7.98 2.68
CA LEU A 270 -8.94 9.17 3.48
C LEU A 270 -9.50 9.07 4.90
N LEU A 271 -10.68 8.45 5.10
CA LEU A 271 -11.22 8.18 6.43
C LEU A 271 -10.33 7.21 7.22
N ALA A 272 -9.86 6.14 6.57
CA ALA A 272 -8.87 5.22 7.15
C ALA A 272 -7.56 5.95 7.51
N GLY A 273 -7.08 6.83 6.61
CA GLY A 273 -5.91 7.68 6.83
C GLY A 273 -6.07 8.62 8.03
N ALA A 274 -7.21 9.28 8.14
CA ALA A 274 -7.53 10.15 9.27
C ALA A 274 -7.52 9.37 10.61
N TYR A 275 -8.09 8.16 10.62
CA TYR A 275 -8.02 7.27 11.78
C TYR A 275 -6.58 6.87 12.13
N MET A 276 -5.77 6.49 11.15
CA MET A 276 -4.36 6.11 11.38
C MET A 276 -3.51 7.30 11.88
N VAL A 277 -3.77 8.51 11.39
CA VAL A 277 -3.12 9.74 11.89
C VAL A 277 -3.55 10.03 13.33
N TYR A 278 -4.85 9.92 13.63
CA TYR A 278 -5.37 10.07 14.99
C TYR A 278 -4.76 9.05 15.97
N ALA A 279 -4.64 7.80 15.53
CA ALA A 279 -3.99 6.72 16.28
C ALA A 279 -2.46 6.87 16.37
N LYS A 280 -1.85 7.89 15.73
CA LYS A 280 -0.39 8.15 15.65
C LYS A 280 0.40 7.03 14.96
N ILE A 281 -0.23 6.30 14.07
CA ILE A 281 0.38 5.23 13.29
C ILE A 281 0.96 5.78 11.98
N ALA A 282 0.14 6.52 11.22
CA ALA A 282 0.58 7.20 10.00
C ALA A 282 1.13 8.60 10.29
N SER A 283 2.16 8.99 9.54
CA SER A 283 2.76 10.31 9.65
C SER A 283 1.97 11.36 8.87
N TRP A 284 1.26 12.24 9.56
CA TRP A 284 0.55 13.36 8.94
C TRP A 284 1.47 14.28 8.11
N ARG A 285 2.78 14.35 8.48
CA ARG A 285 3.78 15.16 7.75
C ARG A 285 4.00 14.63 6.34
N ILE A 286 4.11 13.30 6.19
CA ILE A 286 4.28 12.65 4.88
C ILE A 286 3.03 12.91 4.04
N ILE A 287 1.84 12.66 4.60
CA ILE A 287 0.56 12.85 3.90
C ILE A 287 0.43 14.29 3.40
N LEU A 288 0.62 15.26 4.28
CA LEU A 288 0.47 16.68 3.92
C LEU A 288 1.55 17.13 2.93
N ALA A 289 2.79 16.72 3.11
CA ALA A 289 3.88 17.07 2.21
C ALA A 289 3.65 16.51 0.80
N THR A 290 3.18 15.27 0.69
CA THR A 290 2.85 14.64 -0.60
C THR A 290 1.69 15.37 -1.30
N LEU A 291 0.65 15.74 -0.55
CA LEU A 291 -0.45 16.55 -1.08
C LEU A 291 0.04 17.91 -1.59
N ILE A 292 0.86 18.61 -0.82
CA ILE A 292 1.43 19.91 -1.23
C ILE A 292 2.27 19.74 -2.50
N GLY A 293 3.16 18.74 -2.56
CA GLY A 293 3.98 18.48 -3.74
C GLY A 293 3.14 18.19 -4.99
N MET A 294 2.09 17.37 -4.85
CA MET A 294 1.14 17.06 -5.90
C MET A 294 0.39 18.30 -6.39
N ILE A 295 -0.16 19.11 -5.48
CA ILE A 295 -0.90 20.34 -5.82
C ILE A 295 0.00 21.33 -6.56
N LEU A 296 1.20 21.59 -6.04
CA LEU A 296 2.13 22.53 -6.65
C LEU A 296 2.56 22.08 -8.04
N MET A 297 2.94 20.80 -8.21
CA MET A 297 3.40 20.31 -9.48
C MET A 297 2.30 20.21 -10.53
N SER A 298 1.10 19.75 -10.14
CA SER A 298 -0.06 19.75 -11.04
C SER A 298 -0.46 21.15 -11.47
N SER A 299 -0.53 22.10 -10.53
CA SER A 299 -0.85 23.50 -10.85
C SER A 299 0.22 24.12 -11.75
N PHE A 300 1.49 23.83 -11.52
CA PHE A 300 2.59 24.29 -12.38
C PHE A 300 2.44 23.77 -13.80
N LEU A 301 2.20 22.47 -13.98
CA LEU A 301 2.03 21.87 -15.32
C LEU A 301 0.75 22.38 -16.02
N ASN A 302 -0.36 22.62 -15.28
CA ASN A 302 -1.55 23.25 -15.84
C ASN A 302 -1.26 24.68 -16.34
N LEU A 303 -0.39 25.47 -15.67
CA LEU A 303 0.01 26.80 -16.10
C LEU A 303 0.90 26.76 -17.35
N VAL A 304 1.83 25.79 -17.41
CA VAL A 304 2.71 25.61 -18.60
C VAL A 304 1.89 25.20 -19.81
N GLY A 305 0.92 24.29 -19.63
CA GLY A 305 0.09 23.76 -20.70
C GLY A 305 0.91 22.92 -21.73
N SER A 306 0.21 22.18 -22.57
CA SER A 306 0.79 21.46 -23.70
C SER A 306 -0.26 21.27 -24.79
N GLU A 307 0.12 21.47 -26.06
CA GLU A 307 -0.75 21.23 -27.19
C GLU A 307 -0.81 19.74 -27.59
N THR A 308 0.22 18.99 -27.22
CA THR A 308 0.36 17.58 -27.63
C THR A 308 0.01 16.59 -26.54
N ASN A 309 0.00 17.00 -25.28
CA ASN A 309 -0.25 16.12 -24.15
C ASN A 309 -1.49 16.59 -23.35
N PRO A 310 -2.64 15.94 -23.52
CA PRO A 310 -3.88 16.34 -22.89
C PRO A 310 -3.87 16.21 -21.37
N MET A 311 -2.97 15.40 -20.78
CA MET A 311 -2.85 15.22 -19.33
C MET A 311 -2.47 16.52 -18.59
N PHE A 312 -1.88 17.50 -19.28
CA PHE A 312 -1.59 18.83 -18.72
C PHE A 312 -2.87 19.62 -18.38
N THR A 313 -4.02 19.24 -18.88
CA THR A 313 -5.30 19.90 -18.57
C THR A 313 -5.96 19.40 -17.29
N VAL A 314 -5.49 18.27 -16.72
CA VAL A 314 -6.09 17.64 -15.54
C VAL A 314 -5.70 18.42 -14.27
N PRO A 315 -6.64 19.00 -13.53
CA PRO A 315 -6.35 19.77 -12.32
C PRO A 315 -6.10 18.85 -11.11
N TRP A 316 -5.42 19.39 -10.09
CA TRP A 316 -4.94 18.64 -8.92
C TRP A 316 -6.02 17.85 -8.16
N TRP A 317 -7.26 18.35 -8.10
CA TRP A 317 -8.35 17.66 -7.38
C TRP A 317 -8.81 16.38 -8.08
N TRP A 318 -8.62 16.27 -9.39
CA TRP A 318 -8.79 15.01 -10.09
C TRP A 318 -7.63 14.05 -9.83
N HIS A 319 -6.39 14.52 -9.83
CA HIS A 319 -5.24 13.68 -9.50
C HIS A 319 -5.33 13.04 -8.12
N LEU A 320 -6.05 13.65 -7.17
CA LEU A 320 -6.32 13.10 -5.85
C LEU A 320 -7.24 11.87 -5.91
N THR A 321 -8.24 11.88 -6.82
CA THR A 321 -9.32 10.89 -6.85
C THR A 321 -9.11 9.78 -7.87
N ILE A 322 -8.30 10.03 -8.91
CA ILE A 322 -8.05 9.06 -9.98
C ILE A 322 -6.74 8.30 -9.75
N GLY A 323 -6.75 7.02 -10.13
CA GLY A 323 -5.63 6.12 -9.94
C GLY A 323 -5.35 5.82 -8.47
N SER A 324 -4.19 5.25 -8.20
CA SER A 324 -3.76 4.76 -6.88
C SER A 324 -3.25 5.85 -5.92
N PHE A 325 -3.40 7.16 -6.25
CA PHE A 325 -2.78 8.24 -5.46
C PHE A 325 -3.20 8.22 -3.99
N ALA A 326 -4.49 8.19 -3.69
CA ALA A 326 -4.98 8.22 -2.31
C ALA A 326 -4.54 6.97 -1.53
N PHE A 327 -4.58 5.80 -2.15
CA PHE A 327 -4.16 4.53 -1.53
C PHE A 327 -2.66 4.53 -1.23
N GLY A 328 -1.85 4.89 -2.21
CA GLY A 328 -0.41 5.02 -2.04
C GLY A 328 -0.02 6.08 -1.01
N LEU A 329 -0.71 7.22 -0.99
CA LEU A 329 -0.53 8.30 -0.02
C LEU A 329 -0.72 7.82 1.43
N VAL A 330 -1.81 7.08 1.68
CA VAL A 330 -2.24 6.71 3.03
C VAL A 330 -1.56 5.45 3.53
N PHE A 331 -1.53 4.39 2.73
CA PHE A 331 -1.09 3.06 3.20
C PHE A 331 0.36 2.72 2.83
N MET A 332 0.89 3.25 1.73
CA MET A 332 2.20 2.84 1.22
C MET A 332 3.30 3.87 1.49
N ALA A 333 3.04 5.16 1.28
CA ALA A 333 4.03 6.21 1.55
C ALA A 333 4.28 6.43 3.05
N THR A 334 3.32 6.10 3.91
CA THR A 334 3.44 6.23 5.36
C THR A 334 3.98 4.98 6.05
N GLU A 335 4.42 3.99 5.31
CA GLU A 335 5.04 2.78 5.88
C GLU A 335 6.22 3.16 6.78
N PRO A 336 6.20 2.77 8.07
CA PRO A 336 7.17 3.30 9.03
C PRO A 336 8.60 2.78 8.82
N VAL A 337 8.79 1.68 8.09
CA VAL A 337 10.10 1.05 7.88
C VAL A 337 10.84 1.67 6.71
N SER A 338 10.17 1.84 5.56
CA SER A 338 10.80 2.32 4.31
C SER A 338 10.77 3.84 4.15
N ALA A 339 9.91 4.54 4.90
CA ALA A 339 9.82 6.00 4.88
C ALA A 339 10.93 6.67 5.71
N ALA A 340 11.17 7.98 5.46
CA ALA A 340 12.08 8.78 6.26
C ALA A 340 11.64 8.87 7.73
N ASN A 341 12.61 8.78 8.66
CA ASN A 341 12.37 8.73 10.10
C ASN A 341 12.42 10.11 10.76
N THR A 342 13.28 11.02 10.27
CA THR A 342 13.42 12.35 10.85
C THR A 342 12.23 13.25 10.50
N ASN A 343 11.87 14.19 11.39
CA ASN A 343 10.73 15.08 11.15
C ASN A 343 10.88 15.92 9.88
N MET A 344 12.07 16.44 9.61
CA MET A 344 12.36 17.19 8.39
C MET A 344 12.45 16.27 7.18
N GLY A 345 13.06 15.09 7.36
CA GLY A 345 13.12 14.07 6.31
C GLY A 345 11.75 13.65 5.81
N ARG A 346 10.76 13.50 6.69
CA ARG A 346 9.37 13.19 6.32
C ARG A 346 8.74 14.26 5.42
N TRP A 347 9.05 15.53 5.63
CA TRP A 347 8.58 16.61 4.76
C TRP A 347 9.23 16.53 3.39
N VAL A 348 10.55 16.38 3.32
CA VAL A 348 11.29 16.28 2.05
C VAL A 348 10.87 15.02 1.28
N TYR A 349 10.79 13.88 1.97
CA TYR A 349 10.36 12.60 1.40
C TYR A 349 8.96 12.68 0.81
N GLY A 350 7.97 13.13 1.58
CA GLY A 350 6.59 13.27 1.09
C GLY A 350 6.46 14.26 -0.06
N PHE A 351 7.12 15.41 0.04
CA PHE A 351 7.11 16.43 -1.03
C PHE A 351 7.70 15.89 -2.34
N SER A 352 8.79 15.12 -2.26
CA SER A 352 9.39 14.48 -3.42
C SER A 352 8.43 13.48 -4.08
N ILE A 353 7.71 12.67 -3.30
CA ILE A 353 6.68 11.75 -3.83
C ILE A 353 5.61 12.53 -4.59
N GLY A 354 5.07 13.61 -3.99
CA GLY A 354 4.03 14.41 -4.61
C GLY A 354 4.43 15.02 -5.96
N ILE A 355 5.65 15.52 -6.07
CA ILE A 355 6.20 16.02 -7.33
C ILE A 355 6.38 14.87 -8.33
N LEU A 356 7.04 13.80 -7.92
CA LEU A 356 7.37 12.69 -8.80
C LEU A 356 6.15 11.99 -9.38
N VAL A 357 5.09 11.82 -8.59
CA VAL A 357 3.87 11.17 -9.08
C VAL A 357 3.23 11.96 -10.22
N ILE A 358 3.21 13.27 -10.13
CA ILE A 358 2.65 14.12 -11.20
C ILE A 358 3.58 14.15 -12.42
N LEU A 359 4.89 14.25 -12.21
CA LEU A 359 5.84 14.17 -13.31
C LEU A 359 5.70 12.85 -14.09
N ILE A 360 5.63 11.72 -13.40
CA ILE A 360 5.47 10.42 -14.06
C ILE A 360 4.13 10.34 -14.78
N ARG A 361 3.03 10.73 -14.16
CA ARG A 361 1.69 10.70 -14.75
C ARG A 361 1.54 11.54 -16.00
N VAL A 362 2.10 12.75 -15.95
CA VAL A 362 1.88 13.74 -17.02
C VAL A 362 2.92 13.64 -18.13
N ILE A 363 4.18 13.43 -17.79
CA ILE A 363 5.26 13.42 -18.79
C ILE A 363 5.37 12.07 -19.50
N ASN A 364 5.05 10.97 -18.79
CA ASN A 364 5.16 9.63 -19.36
C ASN A 364 3.77 8.98 -19.53
N PRO A 365 3.13 9.11 -20.69
CA PRO A 365 1.80 8.56 -20.93
C PRO A 365 1.76 7.01 -20.90
N ALA A 366 2.90 6.34 -21.05
CA ALA A 366 2.99 4.89 -20.91
C ALA A 366 2.85 4.42 -19.44
N PHE A 367 2.94 5.35 -18.48
CA PHE A 367 2.88 5.06 -17.06
C PHE A 367 1.93 6.03 -16.31
N PRO A 368 0.64 6.02 -16.62
CA PRO A 368 -0.26 7.02 -16.04
C PRO A 368 -0.40 6.91 -14.52
N GLU A 369 -0.18 5.75 -13.91
CA GLU A 369 -0.37 5.59 -12.46
C GLU A 369 0.69 6.31 -11.62
N GLY A 370 1.95 6.14 -11.91
CA GLY A 370 3.09 6.88 -11.32
C GLY A 370 3.36 6.71 -9.83
N MET A 371 2.34 6.43 -9.01
CA MET A 371 2.45 6.45 -7.54
C MET A 371 3.39 5.37 -7.00
N MET A 372 3.32 4.17 -7.53
CA MET A 372 4.19 3.04 -7.17
C MET A 372 5.68 3.40 -7.38
N LEU A 373 6.02 3.91 -8.56
CA LEU A 373 7.40 4.27 -8.90
C LEU A 373 7.89 5.47 -8.09
N ALA A 374 7.04 6.46 -7.86
CA ALA A 374 7.37 7.63 -7.05
C ALA A 374 7.72 7.24 -5.60
N ILE A 375 6.94 6.34 -4.99
CA ILE A 375 7.21 5.86 -3.63
C ILE A 375 8.49 5.02 -3.61
N LEU A 376 8.67 4.06 -4.53
CA LEU A 376 9.87 3.22 -4.57
C LEU A 376 11.14 4.07 -4.76
N PHE A 377 11.10 5.07 -5.64
CA PHE A 377 12.22 5.98 -5.81
C PHE A 377 12.50 6.82 -4.57
N ALA A 378 11.46 7.33 -3.92
CA ALA A 378 11.61 8.08 -2.67
C ALA A 378 12.13 7.18 -1.52
N ASN A 379 11.73 5.91 -1.47
CA ASN A 379 12.25 4.94 -0.51
C ASN A 379 13.77 4.74 -0.65
N LEU A 380 14.28 4.69 -1.90
CA LEU A 380 15.72 4.64 -2.16
C LEU A 380 16.46 5.87 -1.62
N LEU A 381 15.81 7.04 -1.66
CA LEU A 381 16.38 8.30 -1.19
C LEU A 381 16.18 8.53 0.31
N ALA A 382 15.24 7.84 0.96
CA ALA A 382 14.90 8.08 2.37
C ALA A 382 16.11 7.98 3.33
N PRO A 383 17.00 6.97 3.23
CA PRO A 383 18.20 6.93 4.08
C PRO A 383 19.16 8.10 3.82
N ALA A 384 19.31 8.54 2.57
CA ALA A 384 20.16 9.68 2.22
C ALA A 384 19.58 11.00 2.76
N ILE A 385 18.25 11.18 2.66
CA ILE A 385 17.54 12.33 3.22
C ILE A 385 17.76 12.39 4.74
N ASP A 386 17.56 11.28 5.44
CA ASP A 386 17.76 11.22 6.88
C ASP A 386 19.22 11.45 7.29
N TYR A 387 20.16 10.92 6.53
CA TYR A 387 21.59 11.19 6.74
C TYR A 387 21.91 12.69 6.62
N CYS A 388 21.44 13.37 5.61
CA CYS A 388 21.65 14.81 5.43
C CYS A 388 21.06 15.62 6.59
N VAL A 389 19.83 15.28 7.03
CA VAL A 389 19.15 15.96 8.15
C VAL A 389 19.89 15.73 9.47
N THR A 390 20.32 14.49 9.75
CA THR A 390 21.05 14.17 10.98
C THR A 390 22.43 14.81 10.99
N SER A 391 23.15 14.78 9.89
CA SER A 391 24.46 15.44 9.75
C SER A 391 24.37 16.94 10.01
N TYR A 392 23.37 17.60 9.40
CA TYR A 392 23.11 19.02 9.65
C TYR A 392 22.82 19.33 11.13
N ASN A 393 21.95 18.53 11.77
CA ASN A 393 21.61 18.71 13.18
C ASN A 393 22.82 18.46 14.09
N THR A 394 23.64 17.45 13.80
CA THR A 394 24.85 17.14 14.56
C THR A 394 25.86 18.27 14.45
N SER A 395 26.08 18.82 13.25
CA SER A 395 26.98 19.96 13.06
C SER A 395 26.55 21.17 13.89
N ARG A 396 25.27 21.45 13.97
CA ARG A 396 24.74 22.54 14.82
C ARG A 396 24.90 22.25 16.31
N SER A 397 24.72 21.01 16.74
CA SER A 397 24.90 20.62 18.14
C SER A 397 26.36 20.67 18.56
N CYS A 398 27.31 20.27 17.72
CA CYS A 398 28.74 20.39 17.99
C CYS A 398 29.20 21.83 18.19
N LEU A 399 28.63 22.77 17.41
CA LEU A 399 28.93 24.20 17.60
C LEU A 399 28.45 24.74 18.96
N LEU A 400 27.34 24.19 19.50
CA LEU A 400 26.85 24.54 20.85
C LEU A 400 27.74 23.95 21.98
N TYR A 401 28.33 22.78 21.73
CA TYR A 401 29.25 22.13 22.70
C TYR A 401 30.63 22.76 22.70
N THR A 402 31.08 23.40 21.65
CA THR A 402 32.40 24.07 21.57
C THR A 402 32.41 25.45 22.26
N SER A 403 31.25 26.02 22.57
CA SER A 403 31.21 27.22 23.43
C SER A 403 31.27 26.76 24.89
N PRO A 404 32.33 27.13 25.67
CA PRO A 404 32.47 26.71 27.05
C PRO A 404 31.28 27.23 27.87
N SER A 405 30.59 26.32 28.54
CA SER A 405 29.51 26.67 29.45
C SER A 405 30.03 27.61 30.55
N PRO A 406 29.24 28.59 31.02
CA PRO A 406 29.60 29.40 32.17
C PRO A 406 29.98 28.59 33.40
N ARG A 407 29.54 27.34 33.52
CA ARG A 407 29.94 26.39 34.57
C ARG A 407 31.33 25.81 34.34
N ASP A 408 31.70 25.53 33.10
CA ASP A 408 33.05 25.00 32.78
C ASP A 408 34.09 26.07 32.93
N MET A 409 33.78 27.33 32.63
CA MET A 409 34.65 28.46 32.89
C MET A 409 34.85 28.74 34.40
N ARG A 410 33.87 28.42 35.25
CA ARG A 410 34.04 28.51 36.72
C ARG A 410 34.92 27.40 37.29
N ARG A 411 34.84 26.16 36.75
CA ARG A 411 35.71 25.05 37.17
C ARG A 411 37.16 25.25 36.80
N SER A 412 37.46 25.86 35.66
CA SER A 412 38.83 26.15 35.24
C SER A 412 39.50 27.26 36.10
N ARG A 413 38.73 28.02 36.88
CA ARG A 413 39.22 29.08 37.78
C ARG A 413 39.37 28.65 39.24
N MET A 414 39.04 27.39 39.59
CA MET A 414 39.34 26.87 40.92
C MET A 414 40.82 26.49 40.97
N PRO A 415 41.63 27.08 41.92
CA PRO A 415 42.99 26.65 42.09
C PRO A 415 42.98 25.18 42.51
N SER A 416 43.82 24.37 41.87
CA SER A 416 44.10 23.01 42.35
C SER A 416 44.64 23.17 43.78
N SER A 417 43.82 22.86 44.76
CA SER A 417 44.32 22.71 46.11
C SER A 417 45.39 21.62 46.15
N ALA A 418 46.56 22.00 46.38
CA ALA A 418 47.71 21.13 46.67
C ALA A 418 47.42 20.18 47.82
#